data_6e4f35e987490811dcc519839fc78bbd
#
_entry.id   6e4f35e987490811dcc519839fc78bbd
#
_cell.length_a   1.000
_cell.length_b   1.000
_cell.length_c   1.000
_cell.angle_alpha   90.00
_cell.angle_beta   90.00
_cell.angle_gamma   90.00
#
_symmetry.space_group_name_H-M   'P 1'
#
loop_
_entity.id
_entity.type
_entity.pdbx_description
1 polymer ?
#
loop_
_entity_poly.entity_id
_entity_poly.type
_entity_poly.pdbx_seq_one_letter_code
_entity_poly.pdbx_strand_id
1 'polypeptide(L)'
;MVIPEDAWPFPDKAGSVRAKSFLFKEISMQKKLFVFLVLLLILPVACMARDFDGFRADVPPGWEVMEEKGAMVGFVSPDREAVVTVTVASAQDVDPAAFAAEMAQGLGGSDIMEEDGVYSFAFGDNGVTVVHVAGTDLRVISIIGGHPALEGLIDSIEWH
;
A
#
# COMPACT_ATOMS: atom_id res chain seq x y z
N MET A 1 -19.30 34.19 -74.03
CA MET A 1 -19.11 35.06 -72.86
C MET A 1 -17.86 34.56 -72.15
N VAL A 2 -16.70 35.18 -72.45
CA VAL A 2 -15.36 34.78 -72.01
C VAL A 2 -15.03 35.66 -70.82
N ILE A 3 -14.69 35.01 -69.69
CA ILE A 3 -14.27 35.67 -68.45
C ILE A 3 -12.75 35.81 -68.53
N PRO A 4 -12.17 36.97 -68.29
CA PRO A 4 -10.71 37.14 -68.34
C PRO A 4 -10.03 36.62 -67.10
N GLU A 5 -8.84 36.04 -67.30
CA GLU A 5 -8.05 35.25 -66.41
C GLU A 5 -7.09 36.03 -65.48
N ASP A 6 -7.24 37.33 -65.34
CA ASP A 6 -6.23 38.21 -64.71
C ASP A 6 -6.73 38.99 -63.51
N ALA A 7 -7.24 38.32 -62.47
CA ALA A 7 -7.66 39.04 -61.26
C ALA A 7 -7.48 38.22 -59.94
N TRP A 8 -6.27 37.73 -59.68
CA TRP A 8 -5.91 37.30 -58.31
C TRP A 8 -4.49 37.73 -57.94
N PRO A 9 -4.30 38.78 -57.11
CA PRO A 9 -3.01 39.05 -56.54
C PRO A 9 -2.73 38.07 -55.41
N PHE A 10 -1.74 37.20 -55.58
CA PHE A 10 -1.23 36.36 -54.50
C PHE A 10 -0.45 37.21 -53.51
N PRO A 11 -0.77 37.20 -52.21
CA PRO A 11 0.08 37.82 -51.21
C PRO A 11 1.32 36.96 -50.96
N ASP A 12 2.42 37.66 -50.92
CA ASP A 12 3.80 37.21 -50.74
C ASP A 12 4.00 36.23 -49.60
N LYS A 13 4.50 35.02 -49.89
CA LYS A 13 4.70 33.92 -48.95
C LYS A 13 5.93 34.04 -48.03
N ALA A 14 6.54 35.19 -47.91
CA ALA A 14 7.81 35.32 -47.19
C ALA A 14 7.70 35.58 -45.67
N GLY A 15 6.51 35.94 -45.14
CA GLY A 15 6.35 36.29 -43.71
C GLY A 15 5.91 35.16 -42.76
N SER A 16 5.40 34.03 -43.32
CA SER A 16 4.69 33.00 -42.52
C SER A 16 5.58 31.88 -41.95
N VAL A 17 6.81 31.74 -42.43
CA VAL A 17 7.65 30.57 -42.06
C VAL A 17 8.38 30.75 -40.73
N ARG A 18 8.73 31.99 -40.34
CA ARG A 18 9.43 32.24 -39.06
C ARG A 18 8.53 32.18 -37.82
N ALA A 19 7.27 32.54 -37.93
CA ALA A 19 6.34 32.50 -36.79
C ALA A 19 5.93 31.08 -36.43
N LYS A 20 5.80 30.17 -37.43
CA LYS A 20 5.45 28.75 -37.16
C LYS A 20 6.55 27.95 -36.50
N SER A 21 7.82 28.26 -36.74
CA SER A 21 8.93 27.52 -36.10
C SER A 21 9.09 27.88 -34.63
N PHE A 22 8.74 29.09 -34.21
CA PHE A 22 8.82 29.51 -32.81
C PHE A 22 7.70 28.89 -31.98
N LEU A 23 6.47 28.90 -32.51
CA LEU A 23 5.32 28.27 -31.85
C LEU A 23 5.47 26.72 -31.69
N PHE A 24 6.03 26.05 -32.69
CA PHE A 24 6.28 24.62 -32.63
C PHE A 24 7.37 24.25 -31.62
N LYS A 25 8.35 25.12 -31.40
CA LYS A 25 9.41 24.88 -30.42
C LYS A 25 8.92 25.03 -28.97
N GLU A 26 8.06 26.01 -28.70
CA GLU A 26 7.44 26.20 -27.37
C GLU A 26 6.46 25.09 -27.00
N ILE A 27 5.61 24.68 -27.95
CA ILE A 27 4.66 23.55 -27.72
C ILE A 27 5.41 22.24 -27.46
N SER A 28 6.57 22.05 -28.11
CA SER A 28 7.41 20.87 -27.86
C SER A 28 8.03 20.87 -26.46
N MET A 29 8.42 22.04 -25.95
CA MET A 29 9.03 22.17 -24.62
C MET A 29 7.99 22.00 -23.50
N GLN A 30 6.80 22.56 -23.67
CA GLN A 30 5.68 22.38 -22.72
C GLN A 30 5.21 20.93 -22.66
N LYS A 31 5.12 20.24 -23.80
CA LYS A 31 4.78 18.82 -23.83
C LYS A 31 5.83 17.95 -23.13
N LYS A 32 7.11 18.23 -23.32
CA LYS A 32 8.21 17.52 -22.62
C LYS A 32 8.18 17.79 -21.12
N LEU A 33 7.92 19.04 -20.72
CA LEU A 33 7.78 19.41 -19.31
C LEU A 33 6.56 18.73 -18.66
N PHE A 34 5.43 18.69 -19.38
CA PHE A 34 4.21 18.04 -18.91
C PHE A 34 4.39 16.52 -18.78
N VAL A 35 5.02 15.86 -19.74
CA VAL A 35 5.36 14.43 -19.68
C VAL A 35 6.32 14.14 -18.53
N PHE A 36 7.32 15.00 -18.30
CA PHE A 36 8.24 14.87 -17.18
C PHE A 36 7.55 15.07 -15.83
N LEU A 37 6.63 16.04 -15.74
CA LEU A 37 5.82 16.28 -14.54
C LEU A 37 4.87 15.10 -14.25
N VAL A 38 4.23 14.55 -15.28
CA VAL A 38 3.36 13.37 -15.16
C VAL A 38 4.18 12.12 -14.77
N LEU A 39 5.38 11.97 -15.33
CA LEU A 39 6.29 10.86 -14.97
C LEU A 39 6.78 10.96 -13.51
N LEU A 40 6.96 12.18 -13.00
CA LEU A 40 7.33 12.42 -11.60
C LEU A 40 6.19 12.10 -10.62
N LEU A 41 4.92 12.21 -11.08
CA LEU A 41 3.73 11.88 -10.28
C LEU A 41 3.43 10.37 -10.24
N ILE A 42 4.08 9.57 -11.10
CA ILE A 42 3.94 8.10 -11.16
C ILE A 42 5.11 7.42 -10.42
N LEU A 43 5.88 8.14 -9.60
CA LEU A 43 6.84 7.46 -8.73
C LEU A 43 6.03 6.52 -7.83
N PRO A 44 6.28 5.19 -7.88
CA PRO A 44 5.62 4.27 -6.97
C PRO A 44 5.97 4.74 -5.56
N VAL A 45 4.93 4.97 -4.76
CA VAL A 45 5.11 5.25 -3.34
C VAL A 45 5.72 3.96 -2.78
N ALA A 46 7.03 3.95 -2.63
CA ALA A 46 7.77 2.77 -2.23
C ALA A 46 7.36 2.39 -0.81
N CYS A 47 6.77 1.21 -0.63
CA CYS A 47 6.72 0.57 0.66
C CYS A 47 8.14 0.45 1.20
N MET A 48 8.35 0.76 2.48
CA MET A 48 9.67 0.61 3.10
C MET A 48 9.71 -0.73 3.82
N ALA A 49 10.49 -1.66 3.26
CA ALA A 49 10.81 -2.90 3.95
C ALA A 49 11.50 -2.59 5.27
N ARG A 50 10.99 -3.11 6.37
CA ARG A 50 11.53 -2.89 7.71
C ARG A 50 11.67 -4.21 8.45
N ASP A 51 12.82 -4.43 9.06
CA ASP A 51 13.10 -5.58 9.89
C ASP A 51 12.67 -5.30 11.33
N PHE A 52 11.97 -6.28 11.93
CA PHE A 52 11.52 -6.30 13.32
C PHE A 52 12.08 -7.55 14.01
N ASP A 53 11.88 -7.66 15.30
CA ASP A 53 12.24 -8.88 16.03
C ASP A 53 11.32 -10.04 15.62
N GLY A 54 11.87 -11.04 14.91
CA GLY A 54 11.17 -12.24 14.44
C GLY A 54 10.45 -12.13 13.10
N PHE A 55 10.38 -10.96 12.47
CA PHE A 55 9.76 -10.82 11.14
C PHE A 55 10.22 -9.56 10.40
N ARG A 56 9.96 -9.53 9.10
CA ARG A 56 10.11 -8.36 8.22
C ARG A 56 8.76 -8.04 7.59
N ALA A 57 8.49 -6.76 7.33
CA ALA A 57 7.29 -6.33 6.63
C ALA A 57 7.54 -5.06 5.78
N ASP A 58 6.79 -4.94 4.69
CA ASP A 58 6.77 -3.73 3.85
C ASP A 58 5.74 -2.74 4.41
N VAL A 59 6.22 -1.75 5.15
CA VAL A 59 5.36 -0.74 5.77
C VAL A 59 4.81 0.20 4.71
N PRO A 60 3.48 0.29 4.53
CA PRO A 60 2.91 1.22 3.57
C PRO A 60 3.21 2.67 3.94
N PRO A 61 3.31 3.57 2.95
CA PRO A 61 3.58 4.97 3.19
C PRO A 61 2.55 5.65 4.08
N GLY A 62 3.05 6.44 5.03
CA GLY A 62 2.22 7.18 5.96
C GLY A 62 1.67 6.37 7.13
N TRP A 63 1.91 5.05 7.17
CA TRP A 63 1.57 4.24 8.34
C TRP A 63 2.50 4.55 9.50
N GLU A 64 1.93 4.66 10.68
CA GLU A 64 2.67 4.80 11.94
C GLU A 64 3.05 3.43 12.47
N VAL A 65 4.32 3.25 12.84
CA VAL A 65 4.82 2.03 13.45
C VAL A 65 5.05 2.28 14.93
N MET A 66 4.36 1.50 15.75
CA MET A 66 4.52 1.51 17.21
C MET A 66 5.22 0.23 17.62
N GLU A 67 6.43 0.32 18.14
CA GLU A 67 7.18 -0.80 18.69
C GLU A 67 7.03 -0.81 20.21
N GLU A 68 6.47 -1.87 20.73
CA GLU A 68 6.54 -2.14 22.16
C GLU A 68 7.76 -3.02 22.46
N LYS A 69 8.41 -2.77 23.61
CA LYS A 69 9.61 -3.51 23.99
C LYS A 69 9.30 -5.01 24.09
N GLY A 70 9.81 -5.75 23.14
CA GLY A 70 10.10 -7.19 23.28
C GLY A 70 9.24 -8.17 22.51
N ALA A 71 8.08 -7.87 21.95
CA ALA A 71 7.33 -8.92 21.26
C ALA A 71 6.21 -8.41 20.32
N MET A 72 5.78 -7.19 20.45
CA MET A 72 4.62 -6.68 19.71
C MET A 72 4.98 -5.45 18.89
N VAL A 73 4.60 -5.44 17.63
CA VAL A 73 4.71 -4.30 16.72
C VAL A 73 3.32 -3.92 16.26
N GLY A 74 2.94 -2.65 16.43
CA GLY A 74 1.69 -2.09 15.95
C GLY A 74 1.91 -1.28 14.67
N PHE A 75 0.98 -1.41 13.72
CA PHE A 75 0.89 -0.59 12.52
C PHE A 75 -0.46 0.12 12.51
N VAL A 76 -0.46 1.42 12.37
CA VAL A 76 -1.68 2.24 12.35
C VAL A 76 -1.77 2.97 11.02
N SER A 77 -2.90 2.85 10.34
CA SER A 77 -3.14 3.56 9.08
C SER A 77 -3.19 5.09 9.27
N PRO A 78 -2.89 5.89 8.23
CA PRO A 78 -2.88 7.35 8.32
C PRO A 78 -4.22 7.96 8.73
N ASP A 79 -5.33 7.34 8.34
CA ASP A 79 -6.71 7.71 8.69
C ASP A 79 -7.16 7.16 10.06
N ARG A 80 -6.35 6.26 10.66
CA ARG A 80 -6.63 5.55 11.90
C ARG A 80 -7.85 4.62 11.82
N GLU A 81 -8.25 4.21 10.63
CA GLU A 81 -9.35 3.27 10.40
C GLU A 81 -8.89 1.82 10.42
N ALA A 82 -7.57 1.55 10.33
CA ALA A 82 -7.01 0.23 10.46
C ALA A 82 -5.84 0.20 11.45
N VAL A 83 -5.81 -0.85 12.26
CA VAL A 83 -4.71 -1.18 13.17
C VAL A 83 -4.34 -2.65 12.95
N VAL A 84 -3.06 -2.92 12.79
CA VAL A 84 -2.50 -4.28 12.75
C VAL A 84 -1.51 -4.42 13.89
N THR A 85 -1.62 -5.49 14.67
CA THR A 85 -0.58 -5.86 15.62
C THR A 85 0.01 -7.21 15.24
N VAL A 86 1.32 -7.30 15.24
CA VAL A 86 2.08 -8.53 15.02
C VAL A 86 2.86 -8.82 16.29
N THR A 87 2.69 -10.03 16.82
CA THR A 87 3.40 -10.50 18.01
C THR A 87 4.14 -11.78 17.67
N VAL A 88 5.42 -11.83 18.05
CA VAL A 88 6.25 -13.03 17.99
C VAL A 88 6.76 -13.33 19.38
N ALA A 89 6.45 -14.50 19.89
CA ALA A 89 6.86 -14.93 21.24
C ALA A 89 7.31 -16.39 21.22
N SER A 90 7.94 -16.84 22.29
CA SER A 90 8.26 -18.26 22.44
C SER A 90 6.98 -19.08 22.61
N ALA A 91 6.85 -20.15 21.84
CA ALA A 91 5.75 -21.13 21.94
C ALA A 91 6.05 -22.27 22.96
N GLN A 92 7.12 -22.15 23.74
CA GLN A 92 7.48 -23.19 24.68
C GLN A 92 6.32 -23.44 25.68
N ASP A 93 5.83 -24.68 25.71
CA ASP A 93 4.71 -25.13 26.56
C ASP A 93 3.35 -24.42 26.26
N VAL A 94 3.20 -23.77 25.10
CA VAL A 94 1.94 -23.17 24.68
C VAL A 94 1.10 -24.14 23.87
N ASP A 95 -0.12 -24.42 24.33
CA ASP A 95 -1.16 -25.03 23.51
C ASP A 95 -1.84 -23.96 22.68
N PRO A 96 -1.70 -23.94 21.32
CA PRO A 96 -2.23 -22.88 20.49
C PRO A 96 -3.76 -22.81 20.52
N ALA A 97 -4.45 -23.93 20.69
CA ALA A 97 -5.90 -23.94 20.80
C ALA A 97 -6.38 -23.27 22.10
N ALA A 98 -5.75 -23.61 23.22
CA ALA A 98 -6.04 -23.00 24.51
C ALA A 98 -5.71 -21.51 24.50
N PHE A 99 -4.58 -21.12 23.92
CA PHE A 99 -4.17 -19.71 23.80
C PHE A 99 -5.16 -18.92 22.97
N ALA A 100 -5.58 -19.45 21.79
CA ALA A 100 -6.58 -18.81 20.94
C ALA A 100 -7.93 -18.66 21.67
N ALA A 101 -8.33 -19.65 22.46
CA ALA A 101 -9.56 -19.61 23.24
C ALA A 101 -9.51 -18.55 24.34
N GLU A 102 -8.40 -18.43 25.07
CA GLU A 102 -8.20 -17.40 26.09
C GLU A 102 -8.18 -15.99 25.47
N MET A 103 -7.50 -15.82 24.34
CA MET A 103 -7.50 -14.54 23.61
C MET A 103 -8.91 -14.17 23.13
N ALA A 104 -9.62 -15.11 22.50
CA ALA A 104 -10.99 -14.89 22.05
C ALA A 104 -11.89 -14.47 23.21
N GLN A 105 -11.81 -15.18 24.35
CA GLN A 105 -12.56 -14.82 25.55
C GLN A 105 -12.21 -13.41 26.05
N GLY A 106 -10.91 -13.07 26.08
CA GLY A 106 -10.44 -11.74 26.55
C GLY A 106 -10.86 -10.59 25.65
N LEU A 107 -10.96 -10.81 24.34
CA LEU A 107 -11.37 -9.81 23.35
C LEU A 107 -12.88 -9.82 23.07
N GLY A 108 -13.65 -10.70 23.70
CA GLY A 108 -15.08 -10.87 23.42
C GLY A 108 -15.35 -11.46 22.03
N GLY A 109 -14.41 -12.27 21.54
CA GLY A 109 -14.53 -12.96 20.28
C GLY A 109 -15.34 -14.25 20.39
N SER A 110 -15.74 -14.78 19.23
CA SER A 110 -16.50 -16.02 19.08
C SER A 110 -16.04 -16.80 17.86
N ASP A 111 -16.55 -18.01 17.71
CA ASP A 111 -16.41 -18.84 16.49
C ASP A 111 -14.95 -19.04 16.08
N ILE A 112 -14.17 -19.65 17.00
CA ILE A 112 -12.79 -20.01 16.68
C ILE A 112 -12.79 -21.06 15.57
N MET A 113 -12.14 -20.75 14.47
CA MET A 113 -11.89 -21.65 13.35
C MET A 113 -10.47 -22.19 13.44
N GLU A 114 -10.29 -23.44 13.10
CA GLU A 114 -8.97 -24.09 13.00
C GLU A 114 -8.83 -24.68 11.59
N GLU A 115 -7.73 -24.32 10.93
CA GLU A 115 -7.34 -24.88 9.64
C GLU A 115 -5.82 -25.07 9.63
N ASP A 116 -5.37 -26.30 9.42
CA ASP A 116 -3.95 -26.67 9.34
C ASP A 116 -3.08 -26.17 10.52
N GLY A 117 -3.63 -26.15 11.73
CA GLY A 117 -2.93 -25.69 12.94
C GLY A 117 -2.88 -24.17 13.09
N VAL A 118 -3.59 -23.44 12.24
CA VAL A 118 -3.83 -22.01 12.34
C VAL A 118 -5.20 -21.78 12.98
N TYR A 119 -5.23 -21.01 14.04
CA TYR A 119 -6.47 -20.65 14.74
C TYR A 119 -6.84 -19.22 14.41
N SER A 120 -8.09 -18.96 14.07
CA SER A 120 -8.59 -17.62 13.80
C SER A 120 -9.95 -17.40 14.45
N PHE A 121 -10.20 -16.15 14.86
CA PHE A 121 -11.50 -15.75 15.42
C PHE A 121 -11.77 -14.28 15.12
N ALA A 122 -13.06 -13.94 15.03
CA ALA A 122 -13.51 -12.55 14.92
C ALA A 122 -13.79 -11.97 16.32
N PHE A 123 -13.62 -10.67 16.50
CA PHE A 123 -13.94 -9.94 17.71
C PHE A 123 -14.41 -8.51 17.43
N GLY A 124 -15.24 -7.96 18.31
CA GLY A 124 -15.86 -6.66 18.05
C GLY A 124 -16.64 -6.65 16.74
N ASP A 125 -16.73 -5.45 16.11
CA ASP A 125 -17.50 -5.28 14.88
C ASP A 125 -16.70 -5.64 13.61
N ASN A 126 -15.35 -5.51 13.66
CA ASN A 126 -14.49 -5.64 12.49
C ASN A 126 -13.06 -6.08 12.85
N GLY A 127 -12.89 -6.78 13.96
CA GLY A 127 -11.62 -7.33 14.39
C GLY A 127 -11.47 -8.81 14.00
N VAL A 128 -10.26 -9.21 13.63
CA VAL A 128 -9.86 -10.61 13.38
C VAL A 128 -8.51 -10.86 14.01
N THR A 129 -8.37 -11.98 14.68
CA THR A 129 -7.08 -12.46 15.18
C THR A 129 -6.75 -13.82 14.58
N VAL A 130 -5.49 -13.98 14.22
CA VAL A 130 -4.89 -15.25 13.76
C VAL A 130 -3.78 -15.64 14.70
N VAL A 131 -3.79 -16.88 15.15
CA VAL A 131 -2.80 -17.48 16.04
C VAL A 131 -2.20 -18.71 15.36
N HIS A 132 -0.88 -18.77 15.26
CA HIS A 132 -0.16 -19.88 14.66
C HIS A 132 1.10 -20.20 15.46
N VAL A 133 1.39 -21.48 15.68
CA VAL A 133 2.66 -21.94 16.23
C VAL A 133 3.49 -22.53 15.09
N ALA A 134 4.67 -21.94 14.85
CA ALA A 134 5.60 -22.39 13.84
C ALA A 134 6.95 -22.70 14.48
N GLY A 135 7.26 -23.99 14.62
CA GLY A 135 8.46 -24.42 15.33
C GLY A 135 8.42 -24.03 16.81
N THR A 136 9.32 -23.14 17.22
CA THR A 136 9.41 -22.62 18.60
C THR A 136 8.69 -21.29 18.80
N ASP A 137 8.06 -20.76 17.76
CA ASP A 137 7.50 -19.41 17.77
C ASP A 137 5.98 -19.44 17.78
N LEU A 138 5.40 -18.69 18.70
CA LEU A 138 4.01 -18.29 18.70
C LEU A 138 3.88 -16.99 17.91
N ARG A 139 3.12 -17.02 16.83
CA ARG A 139 2.86 -15.90 15.93
C ARG A 139 1.41 -15.49 16.04
N VAL A 140 1.18 -14.23 16.35
CA VAL A 140 -0.17 -13.67 16.48
C VAL A 140 -0.28 -12.43 15.62
N ILE A 141 -1.29 -12.39 14.76
CA ILE A 141 -1.66 -11.19 14.00
C ILE A 141 -3.08 -10.82 14.39
N SER A 142 -3.27 -9.61 14.89
CA SER A 142 -4.60 -9.05 15.15
C SER A 142 -4.81 -7.84 14.27
N ILE A 143 -5.95 -7.81 13.60
CA ILE A 143 -6.36 -6.76 12.65
C ILE A 143 -7.66 -6.15 13.16
N ILE A 144 -7.75 -4.84 13.19
CA ILE A 144 -8.97 -4.09 13.48
C ILE A 144 -9.19 -3.10 12.35
N GLY A 145 -10.41 -3.04 11.82
CA GLY A 145 -10.78 -2.12 10.76
C GLY A 145 -10.37 -2.55 9.37
N GLY A 146 -10.31 -1.60 8.45
CA GLY A 146 -9.98 -1.85 7.05
C GLY A 146 -9.29 -0.66 6.39
N HIS A 147 -8.33 -0.94 5.50
CA HIS A 147 -7.64 0.06 4.69
C HIS A 147 -7.17 -0.59 3.39
N PRO A 148 -7.18 0.11 2.23
CA PRO A 148 -6.79 -0.48 0.94
C PRO A 148 -5.37 -1.08 0.89
N ALA A 149 -4.43 -0.57 1.72
CA ALA A 149 -3.06 -1.09 1.78
C ALA A 149 -2.88 -2.22 2.81
N LEU A 150 -3.94 -2.64 3.51
CA LEU A 150 -3.87 -3.63 4.58
C LEU A 150 -3.42 -5.01 4.05
N GLU A 151 -4.04 -5.47 2.97
CA GLU A 151 -3.72 -6.74 2.33
C GLU A 151 -2.23 -6.80 1.94
N GLY A 152 -1.71 -5.75 1.28
CA GLY A 152 -0.30 -5.68 0.92
C GLY A 152 0.65 -5.68 2.11
N LEU A 153 0.28 -5.07 3.25
CA LEU A 153 1.07 -5.14 4.48
C LEU A 153 1.11 -6.58 5.03
N ILE A 154 -0.05 -7.24 5.11
CA ILE A 154 -0.13 -8.61 5.65
C ILE A 154 0.64 -9.60 4.77
N ASP A 155 0.47 -9.51 3.44
CA ASP A 155 1.14 -10.39 2.47
C ASP A 155 2.66 -10.20 2.45
N SER A 156 3.15 -9.05 2.88
CA SER A 156 4.58 -8.74 2.94
C SER A 156 5.28 -9.27 4.19
N ILE A 157 4.55 -9.85 5.15
CA ILE A 157 5.15 -10.35 6.39
C ILE A 157 5.97 -11.61 6.10
N GLU A 158 7.28 -11.48 6.25
CA GLU A 158 8.26 -12.56 6.15
C GLU A 158 8.80 -12.90 7.54
N TRP A 159 8.63 -14.15 7.97
CA TRP A 159 9.10 -14.65 9.29
C TRP A 159 10.55 -15.10 9.21
N HIS A 160 11.34 -14.86 10.27
CA HIS A 160 12.71 -15.35 10.38
C HIS A 160 12.82 -16.51 11.36
#